data_af647ea0b4876b3448423022b1b33802
#
_entry.id   af647ea0b4876b3448423022b1b33802
#
_cell.length_a   1.000
_cell.length_b   1.000
_cell.length_c   1.000
_cell.angle_alpha   90.00
_cell.angle_beta   90.00
_cell.angle_gamma   90.00
#
_symmetry.space_group_name_H-M   'P 1'
#
loop_
_entity.id
_entity.type
_entity.pdbx_description
1 polymer ?
#
loop_
_entity_poly.entity_id
_entity_poly.type
_entity_poly.pdbx_seq_one_letter_code
_entity_poly.pdbx_strand_id
1 'polypeptide(L)'
;MGCVVTLGEIMLRLATPRRARFQQAMPGGMDVTFAGAEASIAASFSYLGGTSRFVSALPTHAVADACLADLRGLGVDVSHMVRSDVGRLGVYYLESGANQRPGQVIYDRENSTISLLPPEAYPWESAFQDADWLVLSGITPAISRQAAEVGRRAIAEARSRGVRVALDMNYRAKLWKWEASMSARQLAIQVMRQWLPEVQLFICGIEDLV
;
A
#
# COMPACT_ATOMS: atom_id res chain seq x y z
N MET A 1 -23.27 0.18 -8.87
CA MET A 1 -21.91 0.76 -8.95
C MET A 1 -20.90 -0.37 -8.85
N GLY A 2 -19.72 -0.23 -9.45
CA GLY A 2 -18.72 -1.29 -9.46
C GLY A 2 -18.07 -1.51 -8.10
N CYS A 3 -17.39 -2.67 -7.94
CA CYS A 3 -16.60 -3.03 -6.78
C CYS A 3 -15.11 -2.98 -7.13
N VAL A 4 -14.33 -2.24 -6.35
CA VAL A 4 -12.87 -2.14 -6.49
C VAL A 4 -12.19 -2.83 -5.32
N VAL A 5 -11.29 -3.75 -5.62
CA VAL A 5 -10.37 -4.34 -4.65
C VAL A 5 -9.04 -3.60 -4.76
N THR A 6 -8.49 -3.13 -3.66
CA THR A 6 -7.17 -2.53 -3.62
C THR A 6 -6.24 -3.37 -2.75
N LEU A 7 -4.98 -3.54 -3.14
CA LEU A 7 -3.97 -4.30 -2.39
C LEU A 7 -2.73 -3.45 -2.16
N GLY A 8 -2.38 -3.24 -0.91
CA GLY A 8 -1.16 -2.49 -0.58
C GLY A 8 -0.92 -2.37 0.92
N GLU A 9 0.12 -1.64 1.28
CA GLU A 9 0.45 -1.38 2.68
C GLU A 9 -0.25 -0.14 3.21
N ILE A 10 -0.75 -0.24 4.44
CA ILE A 10 -1.18 0.90 5.24
C ILE A 10 -0.26 1.03 6.45
N MET A 11 0.13 2.26 6.77
CA MET A 11 1.07 2.58 7.84
C MET A 11 0.48 3.59 8.82
N LEU A 12 0.99 3.57 10.05
CA LEU A 12 0.80 4.67 10.99
C LEU A 12 1.61 5.88 10.50
N ARG A 13 0.95 7.01 10.32
CA ARG A 13 1.56 8.28 9.94
C ARG A 13 1.64 9.19 11.15
N LEU A 14 2.84 9.64 11.47
CA LEU A 14 3.14 10.60 12.52
C LEU A 14 3.63 11.90 11.88
N ALA A 15 2.80 12.91 11.83
CA ALA A 15 3.13 14.19 11.21
C ALA A 15 3.41 15.27 12.28
N THR A 16 4.37 16.15 11.99
CA THR A 16 4.58 17.32 12.83
C THR A 16 3.41 18.29 12.72
N PRO A 17 2.93 18.88 13.82
CA PRO A 17 1.83 19.82 13.77
C PRO A 17 2.25 21.13 13.07
N ARG A 18 1.30 21.78 12.42
CA ARG A 18 1.44 23.16 11.89
C ARG A 18 2.69 23.40 11.03
N ARG A 19 3.19 22.40 10.30
CA ARG A 19 4.42 22.50 9.48
C ARG A 19 5.68 22.78 10.28
N ALA A 20 5.70 22.43 11.59
CA ALA A 20 6.90 22.50 12.42
C ALA A 20 7.98 21.54 11.92
N ARG A 21 9.23 21.79 12.22
CA ARG A 21 10.31 20.82 12.04
C ARG A 21 10.27 19.77 13.14
N PHE A 22 10.83 18.59 12.92
CA PHE A 22 10.94 17.57 13.95
C PHE A 22 11.59 18.11 15.23
N GLN A 23 12.67 18.88 15.09
CA GLN A 23 13.35 19.50 16.25
C GLN A 23 12.50 20.52 17.02
N GLN A 24 11.45 21.05 16.41
CA GLN A 24 10.53 21.98 17.04
C GLN A 24 9.33 21.26 17.68
N ALA A 25 8.95 20.12 17.09
CA ALA A 25 7.79 19.34 17.55
C ALA A 25 8.16 18.30 18.63
N MET A 26 9.41 17.87 18.66
CA MET A 26 9.88 16.84 19.60
C MET A 26 10.84 17.43 20.64
N PRO A 27 10.68 17.06 21.95
CA PRO A 27 9.60 16.25 22.51
C PRO A 27 8.26 16.98 22.54
N GLY A 28 7.16 16.29 22.16
CA GLY A 28 5.83 16.90 22.13
C GLY A 28 4.80 16.06 21.39
N GLY A 29 3.72 16.69 20.95
CA GLY A 29 2.64 16.03 20.23
C GLY A 29 2.91 15.89 18.73
N MET A 30 2.39 14.81 18.15
CA MET A 30 2.36 14.55 16.71
C MET A 30 0.91 14.35 16.26
N ASP A 31 0.58 14.75 15.05
CA ASP A 31 -0.68 14.41 14.42
C ASP A 31 -0.61 12.95 13.95
N VAL A 32 -1.50 12.12 14.48
CA VAL A 32 -1.52 10.67 14.23
C VAL A 32 -2.64 10.34 13.25
N THR A 33 -2.32 9.69 12.13
CA THR A 33 -3.28 9.21 11.14
C THR A 33 -2.78 7.88 10.54
N PHE A 34 -3.64 7.22 9.73
CA PHE A 34 -3.22 6.10 8.91
C PHE A 34 -3.12 6.52 7.45
N ALA A 35 -2.17 5.96 6.70
CA ALA A 35 -2.02 6.29 5.30
C ALA A 35 -1.37 5.15 4.49
N GLY A 36 -1.88 4.97 3.28
CA GLY A 36 -1.40 4.05 2.26
C GLY A 36 -1.99 4.46 0.92
N ALA A 37 -1.26 4.31 -0.17
CA ALA A 37 -1.72 4.74 -1.49
C ALA A 37 -3.02 4.01 -1.87
N GLU A 38 -3.02 2.71 -1.79
CA GLU A 38 -4.15 1.85 -2.15
C GLU A 38 -5.32 1.98 -1.16
N ALA A 39 -5.02 2.18 0.12
CA ALA A 39 -6.06 2.48 1.12
C ALA A 39 -6.75 3.81 0.84
N SER A 40 -6.00 4.82 0.40
CA SER A 40 -6.55 6.12 0.00
C SER A 40 -7.43 6.01 -1.26
N ILE A 41 -7.05 5.16 -2.22
CA ILE A 41 -7.87 4.86 -3.40
C ILE A 41 -9.19 4.20 -2.97
N ALA A 42 -9.11 3.18 -2.09
CA ALA A 42 -10.31 2.51 -1.56
C ALA A 42 -11.25 3.50 -0.87
N ALA A 43 -10.72 4.33 0.03
CA ALA A 43 -11.49 5.35 0.74
C ALA A 43 -12.12 6.37 -0.22
N SER A 44 -11.36 6.84 -1.21
CA SER A 44 -11.87 7.78 -2.22
C SER A 44 -12.99 7.18 -3.05
N PHE A 45 -12.86 5.91 -3.44
CA PHE A 45 -13.88 5.21 -4.21
C PHE A 45 -15.18 5.03 -3.41
N SER A 46 -15.08 4.65 -2.12
CA SER A 46 -16.23 4.58 -1.22
C SER A 46 -16.86 5.94 -1.00
N TYR A 47 -16.08 7.00 -0.82
CA TYR A 47 -16.57 8.37 -0.67
C TYR A 47 -17.39 8.86 -1.88
N LEU A 48 -17.00 8.41 -3.08
CA LEU A 48 -17.72 8.70 -4.34
C LEU A 48 -18.93 7.79 -4.58
N GLY A 49 -19.29 6.95 -3.60
CA GLY A 49 -20.49 6.10 -3.64
C GLY A 49 -20.26 4.71 -4.28
N GLY A 50 -19.02 4.32 -4.55
CA GLY A 50 -18.67 2.97 -5.00
C GLY A 50 -18.52 2.00 -3.83
N THR A 51 -18.32 0.71 -4.14
CA THR A 51 -17.95 -0.32 -3.15
C THR A 51 -16.46 -0.58 -3.26
N SER A 52 -15.73 -0.48 -2.15
CA SER A 52 -14.32 -0.80 -2.12
C SER A 52 -13.97 -1.82 -1.05
N ARG A 53 -13.03 -2.71 -1.38
CA ARG A 53 -12.38 -3.65 -0.46
C ARG A 53 -10.91 -3.33 -0.40
N PHE A 54 -10.36 -3.24 0.81
CA PHE A 54 -8.93 -3.11 0.99
C PHE A 54 -8.34 -4.40 1.53
N VAL A 55 -7.43 -5.01 0.76
CA VAL A 55 -6.70 -6.22 1.12
C VAL A 55 -5.29 -5.83 1.54
N SER A 56 -4.89 -6.25 2.72
CA SER A 56 -3.55 -6.04 3.26
C SER A 56 -3.30 -7.03 4.39
N ALA A 57 -2.19 -6.88 5.10
CA ALA A 57 -1.91 -7.65 6.31
C ALA A 57 -1.43 -6.73 7.44
N LEU A 58 -2.01 -6.91 8.62
CA LEU A 58 -1.75 -6.12 9.81
C LEU A 58 -1.46 -7.01 11.02
N PRO A 59 -0.65 -6.53 11.98
CA PRO A 59 -0.42 -7.24 13.23
C PRO A 59 -1.67 -7.24 14.14
N THR A 60 -1.66 -8.17 15.13
CA THR A 60 -2.75 -8.33 16.09
C THR A 60 -2.53 -7.48 17.35
N HIS A 61 -2.74 -6.16 17.25
CA HIS A 61 -2.65 -5.25 18.40
C HIS A 61 -3.58 -4.04 18.24
N ALA A 62 -3.85 -3.33 19.34
CA ALA A 62 -4.85 -2.26 19.42
C ALA A 62 -4.64 -1.10 18.41
N VAL A 63 -3.40 -0.76 18.05
CA VAL A 63 -3.14 0.29 17.05
C VAL A 63 -3.57 -0.18 15.64
N ALA A 64 -3.38 -1.45 15.32
CA ALA A 64 -3.88 -2.02 14.08
C ALA A 64 -5.41 -2.13 14.08
N ASP A 65 -6.04 -2.37 15.25
CA ASP A 65 -7.51 -2.34 15.38
C ASP A 65 -8.07 -0.93 15.14
N ALA A 66 -7.38 0.10 15.64
CA ALA A 66 -7.72 1.49 15.36
C ALA A 66 -7.61 1.81 13.85
N CYS A 67 -6.59 1.27 13.15
CA CYS A 67 -6.46 1.39 11.69
C CYS A 67 -7.66 0.79 10.96
N LEU A 68 -8.11 -0.40 11.36
CA LEU A 68 -9.29 -1.04 10.76
C LEU A 68 -10.58 -0.25 11.04
N ALA A 69 -10.70 0.32 12.25
CA ALA A 69 -11.85 1.15 12.61
C ALA A 69 -11.90 2.44 11.77
N ASP A 70 -10.76 3.08 11.55
CA ASP A 70 -10.63 4.27 10.69
C ASP A 70 -11.07 3.97 9.25
N LEU A 71 -10.54 2.91 8.64
CA LEU A 71 -10.93 2.50 7.28
C LEU A 71 -12.42 2.17 7.17
N ARG A 72 -13.00 1.47 8.15
CA ARG A 72 -14.45 1.21 8.19
C ARG A 72 -15.25 2.51 8.27
N GLY A 73 -14.78 3.46 9.07
CA GLY A 73 -15.38 4.80 9.17
C GLY A 73 -15.40 5.57 7.85
N LEU A 74 -14.45 5.27 6.95
CA LEU A 74 -14.38 5.80 5.59
C LEU A 74 -15.20 4.99 4.57
N GLY A 75 -15.95 3.96 5.02
CA GLY A 75 -16.79 3.12 4.17
C GLY A 75 -16.03 2.01 3.42
N VAL A 76 -14.78 1.74 3.78
CA VAL A 76 -13.98 0.68 3.15
C VAL A 76 -14.29 -0.67 3.79
N ASP A 77 -14.55 -1.69 2.98
CA ASP A 77 -14.64 -3.06 3.46
C ASP A 77 -13.24 -3.62 3.75
N VAL A 78 -12.99 -3.93 5.00
CA VAL A 78 -11.75 -4.49 5.53
C VAL A 78 -11.90 -5.94 6.02
N SER A 79 -12.98 -6.63 5.64
CA SER A 79 -13.25 -8.02 6.05
C SER A 79 -12.21 -9.01 5.52
N HIS A 80 -11.50 -8.65 4.47
CA HIS A 80 -10.45 -9.44 3.82
C HIS A 80 -9.04 -9.08 4.30
N MET A 81 -8.93 -8.27 5.35
CA MET A 81 -7.66 -7.91 5.97
C MET A 81 -7.08 -9.12 6.74
N VAL A 82 -5.86 -9.51 6.39
CA VAL A 82 -5.16 -10.59 7.12
C VAL A 82 -4.64 -10.05 8.46
N ARG A 83 -4.87 -10.82 9.52
CA ARG A 83 -4.33 -10.52 10.85
C ARG A 83 -3.30 -11.59 11.22
N SER A 84 -2.14 -11.17 11.71
CA SER A 84 -1.03 -12.08 12.00
C SER A 84 -0.19 -11.56 13.16
N ASP A 85 0.37 -12.49 13.93
CA ASP A 85 1.37 -12.17 14.96
C ASP A 85 2.77 -12.02 14.40
N VAL A 86 2.94 -12.25 13.08
CA VAL A 86 4.21 -12.05 12.36
C VAL A 86 4.29 -10.62 11.83
N GLY A 87 5.40 -9.96 12.13
CA GLY A 87 5.65 -8.61 11.62
C GLY A 87 5.08 -7.50 12.53
N ARG A 88 4.99 -6.32 11.96
CA ARG A 88 4.57 -5.09 12.67
C ARG A 88 3.75 -4.19 11.76
N LEU A 89 3.08 -3.20 12.34
CA LEU A 89 2.54 -2.08 11.59
C LEU A 89 3.71 -1.17 11.17
N GLY A 90 3.83 -0.89 9.87
CA GLY A 90 4.78 0.10 9.37
C GLY A 90 4.46 1.48 9.91
N VAL A 91 5.49 2.29 10.14
CA VAL A 91 5.35 3.67 10.61
C VAL A 91 6.12 4.59 9.68
N TYR A 92 5.63 5.79 9.47
CA TYR A 92 6.47 6.84 8.91
C TYR A 92 6.25 8.18 9.61
N TYR A 93 7.32 8.96 9.66
CA TYR A 93 7.35 10.30 10.22
C TYR A 93 7.34 11.31 9.10
N LEU A 94 6.49 12.32 9.19
CA LEU A 94 6.34 13.36 8.19
C LEU A 94 6.59 14.74 8.80
N GLU A 95 7.58 15.42 8.25
CA GLU A 95 7.73 16.86 8.39
C GLU A 95 7.15 17.52 7.14
N SER A 96 6.05 18.24 7.29
CA SER A 96 5.42 18.90 6.14
C SER A 96 6.27 20.06 5.62
N GLY A 97 6.37 20.18 4.31
CA GLY A 97 7.03 21.31 3.67
C GLY A 97 6.34 22.64 3.98
N ALA A 98 7.10 23.72 3.94
CA ALA A 98 6.59 25.09 4.12
C ALA A 98 7.28 26.05 3.16
N ASN A 99 6.50 26.69 2.29
CA ASN A 99 7.02 27.59 1.25
C ASN A 99 8.09 26.87 0.39
N GLN A 100 9.32 27.36 0.32
CA GLN A 100 10.42 26.76 -0.45
C GLN A 100 11.14 25.62 0.31
N ARG A 101 10.81 25.39 1.56
CA ARG A 101 11.35 24.27 2.32
C ARG A 101 10.65 22.96 1.93
N PRO A 102 11.37 21.96 1.40
CA PRO A 102 10.78 20.67 1.10
C PRO A 102 10.30 19.96 2.38
N GLY A 103 9.33 19.07 2.24
CA GLY A 103 8.96 18.13 3.30
C GLY A 103 10.01 17.04 3.46
N GLN A 104 10.00 16.38 4.62
CA GLN A 104 10.85 15.25 4.92
C GLN A 104 10.00 14.06 5.36
N VAL A 105 10.28 12.88 4.79
CA VAL A 105 9.66 11.62 5.22
C VAL A 105 10.75 10.67 5.68
N ILE A 106 10.54 10.10 6.87
CA ILE A 106 11.39 9.06 7.45
C ILE A 106 10.53 7.80 7.58
N TYR A 107 10.91 6.73 6.88
CA TYR A 107 10.21 5.45 6.93
C TYR A 107 10.82 4.52 7.98
N ASP A 108 9.97 3.93 8.80
CA ASP A 108 10.24 2.83 9.70
C ASP A 108 9.23 1.71 9.41
N ARG A 109 9.45 0.99 8.30
CA ARG A 109 8.50 0.01 7.76
C ARG A 109 9.09 -1.38 7.50
N GLU A 110 10.35 -1.59 7.85
CA GLU A 110 10.98 -2.90 7.70
C GLU A 110 10.25 -3.95 8.52
N ASN A 111 10.13 -5.15 7.97
CA ASN A 111 9.40 -6.27 8.58
C ASN A 111 7.94 -5.96 8.91
N SER A 112 7.30 -5.10 8.14
CA SER A 112 5.86 -4.93 8.22
C SER A 112 5.14 -6.24 7.88
N THR A 113 3.97 -6.48 8.46
CA THR A 113 3.24 -7.76 8.31
C THR A 113 3.02 -8.12 6.84
N ILE A 114 2.61 -7.17 6.01
CA ILE A 114 2.44 -7.39 4.56
C ILE A 114 3.76 -7.74 3.85
N SER A 115 4.90 -7.26 4.35
CA SER A 115 6.20 -7.55 3.75
C SER A 115 6.72 -8.96 4.04
N LEU A 116 6.10 -9.67 4.99
CA LEU A 116 6.54 -10.98 5.47
C LEU A 116 5.58 -12.12 5.12
N LEU A 117 4.28 -11.86 5.00
CA LEU A 117 3.30 -12.91 4.79
C LEU A 117 3.30 -13.45 3.36
N PRO A 118 3.18 -14.78 3.19
CA PRO A 118 3.13 -15.42 1.88
C PRO A 118 1.76 -15.21 1.21
N PRO A 119 1.67 -15.38 -0.13
CA PRO A 119 0.44 -15.22 -0.89
C PRO A 119 -0.72 -16.11 -0.41
N GLU A 120 -0.42 -17.26 0.16
CA GLU A 120 -1.39 -18.24 0.65
C GLU A 120 -2.13 -17.77 1.91
N ALA A 121 -1.61 -16.76 2.60
CA ALA A 121 -2.25 -16.17 3.78
C ALA A 121 -3.49 -15.33 3.44
N TYR A 122 -3.67 -14.95 2.17
CA TYR A 122 -4.71 -14.00 1.75
C TYR A 122 -5.96 -14.72 1.23
N PRO A 123 -7.16 -14.23 1.55
CA PRO A 123 -8.44 -14.85 1.18
C PRO A 123 -8.87 -14.44 -0.24
N TRP A 124 -8.10 -14.81 -1.27
CA TRP A 124 -8.27 -14.33 -2.65
C TRP A 124 -9.67 -14.60 -3.22
N GLU A 125 -10.24 -15.76 -2.96
CA GLU A 125 -11.55 -16.14 -3.50
C GLU A 125 -12.63 -15.15 -3.07
N SER A 126 -12.76 -14.93 -1.76
CA SER A 126 -13.76 -14.01 -1.23
C SER A 126 -13.41 -12.53 -1.49
N ALA A 127 -12.13 -12.19 -1.52
CA ALA A 127 -11.70 -10.81 -1.81
C ALA A 127 -12.11 -10.35 -3.21
N PHE A 128 -12.07 -11.25 -4.21
CA PHE A 128 -12.41 -10.93 -5.60
C PHE A 128 -13.84 -11.29 -6.01
N GLN A 129 -14.65 -11.80 -5.10
CA GLN A 129 -16.06 -12.10 -5.41
C GLN A 129 -16.78 -10.83 -5.87
N ASP A 130 -17.39 -10.85 -7.06
CA ASP A 130 -18.13 -9.74 -7.66
C ASP A 130 -17.31 -8.45 -7.81
N ALA A 131 -15.98 -8.55 -7.88
CA ALA A 131 -15.09 -7.42 -8.11
C ALA A 131 -14.95 -7.08 -9.60
N ASP A 132 -14.90 -5.79 -9.92
CA ASP A 132 -14.67 -5.31 -11.29
C ASP A 132 -13.20 -5.00 -11.57
N TRP A 133 -12.50 -4.49 -10.55
CA TRP A 133 -11.13 -4.06 -10.66
C TRP A 133 -10.30 -4.46 -9.45
N LEU A 134 -9.05 -4.85 -9.72
CA LEU A 134 -7.94 -4.86 -8.76
C LEU A 134 -7.06 -3.63 -9.01
N VAL A 135 -6.77 -2.86 -7.98
CA VAL A 135 -5.84 -1.73 -8.05
C VAL A 135 -4.63 -1.98 -7.15
N LEU A 136 -3.45 -1.83 -7.73
CA LEU A 136 -2.15 -1.99 -7.05
C LEU A 136 -1.26 -0.80 -7.37
N SER A 137 -0.19 -0.64 -6.59
CA SER A 137 0.91 0.24 -6.97
C SER A 137 2.26 -0.48 -6.99
N GLY A 138 3.25 0.12 -7.65
CA GLY A 138 4.63 -0.34 -7.63
C GLY A 138 5.32 -0.23 -6.28
N ILE A 139 4.66 0.32 -5.26
CA ILE A 139 5.15 0.30 -3.87
C ILE A 139 5.08 -1.11 -3.30
N THR A 140 3.97 -1.82 -3.52
CA THR A 140 3.77 -3.17 -2.99
C THR A 140 4.92 -4.11 -3.34
N PRO A 141 5.35 -4.29 -4.60
CA PRO A 141 6.46 -5.17 -4.91
C PRO A 141 7.83 -4.60 -4.53
N ALA A 142 7.92 -3.30 -4.26
CA ALA A 142 9.17 -2.65 -3.88
C ALA A 142 9.60 -2.95 -2.43
N ILE A 143 8.65 -3.27 -1.53
CA ILE A 143 8.95 -3.39 -0.11
C ILE A 143 9.62 -4.70 0.29
N SER A 144 9.35 -5.79 -0.42
CA SER A 144 9.99 -7.09 -0.19
C SER A 144 9.74 -8.06 -1.36
N ARG A 145 10.56 -9.12 -1.44
CA ARG A 145 10.33 -10.24 -2.37
C ARG A 145 8.96 -10.88 -2.12
N GLN A 146 8.59 -11.07 -0.86
CA GLN A 146 7.33 -11.67 -0.46
C GLN A 146 6.13 -10.83 -0.93
N ALA A 147 6.17 -9.52 -0.71
CA ALA A 147 5.11 -8.62 -1.17
C ALA A 147 5.02 -8.56 -2.71
N ALA A 148 6.14 -8.71 -3.43
CA ALA A 148 6.13 -8.85 -4.89
C ALA A 148 5.39 -10.13 -5.33
N GLU A 149 5.60 -11.26 -4.64
CA GLU A 149 4.88 -12.51 -4.90
C GLU A 149 3.39 -12.42 -4.54
N VAL A 150 3.05 -11.72 -3.44
CA VAL A 150 1.67 -11.43 -3.06
C VAL A 150 0.96 -10.65 -4.16
N GLY A 151 1.57 -9.59 -4.68
CA GLY A 151 1.00 -8.81 -5.77
C GLY A 151 0.86 -9.62 -7.07
N ARG A 152 1.87 -10.43 -7.42
CA ARG A 152 1.81 -11.34 -8.59
C ARG A 152 0.66 -12.34 -8.45
N ARG A 153 0.49 -12.94 -7.27
CA ARG A 153 -0.61 -13.86 -6.99
C ARG A 153 -1.97 -13.15 -7.07
N ALA A 154 -2.08 -11.95 -6.51
CA ALA A 154 -3.32 -11.16 -6.60
C ALA A 154 -3.73 -10.87 -8.04
N ILE A 155 -2.77 -10.50 -8.90
CA ILE A 155 -3.00 -10.28 -10.33
C ILE A 155 -3.51 -11.57 -11.00
N ALA A 156 -2.86 -12.71 -10.77
CA ALA A 156 -3.27 -13.99 -11.35
C ALA A 156 -4.68 -14.40 -10.89
N GLU A 157 -4.99 -14.24 -9.60
CA GLU A 157 -6.31 -14.53 -9.03
C GLU A 157 -7.41 -13.60 -9.58
N ALA A 158 -7.12 -12.31 -9.71
CA ALA A 158 -8.03 -11.35 -10.34
C ALA A 158 -8.32 -11.74 -11.79
N ARG A 159 -7.28 -11.97 -12.58
CA ARG A 159 -7.39 -12.33 -13.99
C ARG A 159 -8.17 -13.62 -14.22
N SER A 160 -7.93 -14.66 -13.40
CA SER A 160 -8.65 -15.94 -13.51
C SER A 160 -10.17 -15.81 -13.27
N ARG A 161 -10.60 -14.71 -12.63
CA ARG A 161 -12.01 -14.39 -12.35
C ARG A 161 -12.58 -13.30 -13.26
N GLY A 162 -11.83 -12.87 -14.28
CA GLY A 162 -12.26 -11.81 -15.19
C GLY A 162 -12.17 -10.40 -14.60
N VAL A 163 -11.56 -10.23 -13.43
CA VAL A 163 -11.34 -8.93 -12.78
C VAL A 163 -10.22 -8.20 -13.52
N ARG A 164 -10.45 -6.94 -13.88
CA ARG A 164 -9.46 -6.09 -14.55
C ARG A 164 -8.42 -5.58 -13.56
N VAL A 165 -7.21 -5.32 -14.04
CA VAL A 165 -6.09 -4.87 -13.22
C VAL A 165 -5.69 -3.45 -13.60
N ALA A 166 -5.65 -2.55 -12.62
CA ALA A 166 -5.06 -1.23 -12.73
C ALA A 166 -3.79 -1.14 -11.87
N LEU A 167 -2.73 -0.62 -12.43
CA LEU A 167 -1.43 -0.47 -11.78
C LEU A 167 -0.95 0.98 -11.87
N ASP A 168 -0.69 1.59 -10.72
CA ASP A 168 0.05 2.85 -10.61
C ASP A 168 1.54 2.52 -10.40
N MET A 169 2.40 2.96 -11.32
CA MET A 169 3.84 2.68 -11.22
C MET A 169 4.44 3.18 -9.90
N ASN A 170 4.11 4.37 -9.50
CA ASN A 170 4.48 4.96 -8.20
C ASN A 170 5.91 4.60 -7.77
N TYR A 171 6.87 4.75 -8.68
CA TYR A 171 8.24 4.30 -8.48
C TYR A 171 8.91 5.03 -7.32
N ARG A 172 9.47 4.27 -6.40
CA ARG A 172 10.20 4.78 -5.22
C ARG A 172 11.54 4.08 -5.10
N ALA A 173 12.57 4.61 -5.76
CA ALA A 173 13.91 4.01 -5.83
C ALA A 173 14.46 3.55 -4.47
N LYS A 174 14.14 4.25 -3.39
CA LYS A 174 14.61 3.93 -2.04
C LYS A 174 14.03 2.64 -1.46
N LEU A 175 12.95 2.09 -2.02
CA LEU A 175 12.28 0.87 -1.53
C LEU A 175 12.79 -0.41 -2.20
N TRP A 176 13.22 -0.35 -3.45
CA TRP A 176 13.66 -1.50 -4.24
C TRP A 176 15.06 -1.96 -3.82
N LYS A 177 15.16 -2.66 -2.66
CA LYS A 177 16.45 -3.04 -2.05
C LYS A 177 16.56 -4.50 -1.64
N TRP A 178 15.50 -5.30 -1.83
CA TRP A 178 15.44 -6.66 -1.34
C TRP A 178 16.22 -7.67 -2.18
N GLU A 179 16.82 -7.24 -3.29
CA GLU A 179 17.75 -8.04 -4.10
C GLU A 179 19.07 -7.28 -4.24
N ALA A 180 20.08 -7.70 -3.44
CA ALA A 180 21.34 -7.00 -3.34
C ALA A 180 22.19 -7.04 -4.62
N SER A 181 21.94 -8.01 -5.51
CA SER A 181 22.66 -8.16 -6.78
C SER A 181 22.20 -7.20 -7.88
N MET A 182 21.11 -6.45 -7.64
CA MET A 182 20.49 -5.56 -8.63
C MET A 182 20.40 -4.14 -8.13
N SER A 183 20.50 -3.18 -9.05
CA SER A 183 20.08 -1.82 -8.77
C SER A 183 18.55 -1.74 -8.60
N ALA A 184 18.07 -0.72 -7.88
CA ALA A 184 16.64 -0.50 -7.68
C ALA A 184 15.84 -0.49 -9.01
N ARG A 185 16.41 0.13 -10.05
CA ARG A 185 15.80 0.19 -11.39
C ARG A 185 15.75 -1.18 -12.07
N GLN A 186 16.84 -1.94 -12.02
CA GLN A 186 16.87 -3.30 -12.61
C GLN A 186 15.85 -4.21 -11.94
N LEU A 187 15.76 -4.15 -10.62
CA LEU A 187 14.79 -4.92 -9.85
C LEU A 187 13.35 -4.54 -10.20
N ALA A 188 13.05 -3.24 -10.27
CA ALA A 188 11.73 -2.76 -10.66
C ALA A 188 11.36 -3.22 -12.08
N ILE A 189 12.28 -3.10 -13.06
CA ILE A 189 12.07 -3.55 -14.43
C ILE A 189 11.79 -5.06 -14.47
N GLN A 190 12.55 -5.85 -13.71
CA GLN A 190 12.36 -7.31 -13.66
C GLN A 190 10.96 -7.69 -13.17
N VAL A 191 10.50 -7.04 -12.10
CA VAL A 191 9.16 -7.30 -11.54
C VAL A 191 8.06 -6.79 -12.46
N MET A 192 8.18 -5.56 -12.96
CA MET A 192 7.18 -4.96 -13.83
C MET A 192 7.00 -5.71 -15.16
N ARG A 193 8.07 -6.29 -15.72
CA ARG A 193 7.97 -7.16 -16.91
C ARG A 193 7.07 -8.38 -16.70
N GLN A 194 6.94 -8.85 -15.45
CA GLN A 194 6.05 -9.97 -15.12
C GLN A 194 4.60 -9.51 -14.90
N TRP A 195 4.40 -8.28 -14.43
CA TRP A 195 3.08 -7.78 -14.06
C TRP A 195 2.35 -7.10 -15.22
N LEU A 196 3.07 -6.26 -15.99
CA LEU A 196 2.49 -5.41 -17.04
C LEU A 196 1.70 -6.16 -18.14
N PRO A 197 2.05 -7.38 -18.56
CA PRO A 197 1.24 -8.11 -19.54
C PRO A 197 -0.20 -8.39 -19.08
N GLU A 198 -0.44 -8.41 -17.79
CA GLU A 198 -1.75 -8.69 -17.17
C GLU A 198 -2.55 -7.42 -16.80
N VAL A 199 -1.96 -6.23 -17.04
CA VAL A 199 -2.54 -4.94 -16.63
C VAL A 199 -3.37 -4.34 -17.76
N GLN A 200 -4.60 -3.89 -17.48
CA GLN A 200 -5.49 -3.24 -18.43
C GLN A 200 -5.44 -1.71 -18.35
N LEU A 201 -5.08 -1.18 -17.17
CA LEU A 201 -4.91 0.26 -16.97
C LEU A 201 -3.58 0.52 -16.26
N PHE A 202 -2.66 1.19 -16.95
CA PHE A 202 -1.37 1.58 -16.38
C PHE A 202 -1.30 3.09 -16.17
N ILE A 203 -1.01 3.51 -14.95
CA ILE A 203 -0.87 4.90 -14.54
C ILE A 203 0.58 5.12 -14.16
N CYS A 204 1.20 6.14 -14.73
CA CYS A 204 2.59 6.48 -14.42
C CYS A 204 2.86 7.96 -14.68
N GLY A 205 3.81 8.51 -13.94
CA GLY A 205 4.42 9.79 -14.28
C GLY A 205 5.46 9.64 -15.38
N ILE A 206 5.82 10.75 -16.02
CA ILE A 206 6.90 10.75 -17.04
C ILE A 206 8.22 10.24 -16.45
N GLU A 207 8.47 10.52 -15.19
CA GLU A 207 9.66 10.12 -14.45
C GLU A 207 9.73 8.61 -14.20
N ASP A 208 8.60 7.92 -14.23
CA ASP A 208 8.51 6.47 -14.05
C ASP A 208 8.87 5.70 -15.34
N LEU A 209 8.89 6.38 -16.50
CA LEU A 209 9.11 5.78 -17.81
C LEU A 209 10.58 5.83 -18.29
N VAL A 210 11.47 6.50 -17.55
CA VAL A 210 12.87 6.79 -17.95
C VAL A 210 13.88 5.83 -17.35
#